data_41ef50a0024114a502afd449626ad9fe
#
_entry.id   41ef50a0024114a502afd449626ad9fe
#
_cell.length_a   1.000
_cell.length_b   1.000
_cell.length_c   1.000
_cell.angle_alpha   90.00
_cell.angle_beta   90.00
_cell.angle_gamma   90.00
#
_symmetry.space_group_name_H-M   'P 1'
#
loop_
_entity.id
_entity.type
_entity.pdbx_description
1 polymer ?
#
loop_
_entity_poly.entity_id
_entity_poly.type
_entity_poly.pdbx_seq_one_letter_code
_entity_poly.pdbx_strand_id
1 'polypeptide(L)'
;MEKIGIIGIGNIGAAIAESLIDSGKEIVISNRSKGVLQKYRKYKNVEIAESNTKLAQEAKYVIVCVKPINYPLIASEIYDYLNEDSVIISIAAGYTMNKLEEIYPNRKYVMSMSNTPALVKEAMSAICPNKKVSKEETDDILEIFSCFGKVAKLPEDNFAAFTAICGSLPTYIYMFIEAASDAAVKNGMKRKASYEYIAQTVKGSAELLLKTKDHPAKLKDDVTSPAGTSIEGLKSLENHGFRAAIMDAIDAVSDKYRKM
;
A
#
# COMPACT_ATOMS: atom_id res chain seq x y z
N MET A 1 21.87 -10.55 8.25
CA MET A 1 20.72 -9.68 7.90
C MET A 1 19.66 -9.89 8.97
N GLU A 2 19.04 -8.82 9.45
CA GLU A 2 18.06 -8.88 10.54
C GLU A 2 16.78 -9.57 10.07
N LYS A 3 16.18 -10.45 10.90
CA LYS A 3 14.93 -11.16 10.56
C LYS A 3 13.74 -10.21 10.51
N ILE A 4 12.90 -10.38 9.51
CA ILE A 4 11.65 -9.63 9.35
C ILE A 4 10.48 -10.55 9.70
N GLY A 5 9.70 -10.16 10.72
CA GLY A 5 8.50 -10.88 11.14
C GLY A 5 7.25 -10.30 10.48
N ILE A 6 6.34 -11.17 10.02
CA ILE A 6 5.04 -10.74 9.47
C ILE A 6 3.93 -11.47 10.22
N ILE A 7 3.14 -10.72 10.96
CA ILE A 7 1.95 -11.23 11.67
C ILE A 7 0.71 -10.95 10.84
N GLY A 8 0.07 -11.99 10.34
CA GLY A 8 -1.13 -11.90 9.51
C GLY A 8 -0.84 -11.98 8.01
N ILE A 9 -1.11 -13.14 7.43
CA ILE A 9 -0.92 -13.43 6.00
C ILE A 9 -2.30 -13.36 5.29
N GLY A 10 -2.88 -12.16 5.31
CA GLY A 10 -4.01 -11.77 4.46
C GLY A 10 -3.54 -11.24 3.11
N ASN A 11 -4.37 -10.49 2.38
CA ASN A 11 -4.00 -9.97 1.06
C ASN A 11 -2.71 -9.14 1.07
N ILE A 12 -2.61 -8.14 1.94
CA ILE A 12 -1.43 -7.27 2.03
C ILE A 12 -0.24 -8.01 2.65
N GLY A 13 -0.46 -8.76 3.76
CA GLY A 13 0.62 -9.53 4.38
C GLY A 13 1.22 -10.60 3.47
N ALA A 14 0.40 -11.24 2.62
CA ALA A 14 0.87 -12.17 1.60
C ALA A 14 1.70 -11.45 0.52
N ALA A 15 1.23 -10.30 0.02
CA ALA A 15 1.96 -9.50 -0.96
C ALA A 15 3.35 -9.07 -0.44
N ILE A 16 3.41 -8.60 0.80
CA ILE A 16 4.65 -8.23 1.46
C ILE A 16 5.56 -9.45 1.61
N ALA A 17 5.03 -10.57 2.14
CA ALA A 17 5.80 -11.81 2.33
C ALA A 17 6.40 -12.31 1.01
N GLU A 18 5.59 -12.41 -0.05
CA GLU A 18 6.03 -12.89 -1.36
C GLU A 18 7.09 -11.97 -1.97
N SER A 19 6.93 -10.65 -1.84
CA SER A 19 7.93 -9.70 -2.34
C SER A 19 9.27 -9.77 -1.59
N LEU A 20 9.23 -9.95 -0.26
CA LEU A 20 10.43 -10.12 0.55
C LEU A 20 11.13 -11.45 0.26
N ILE A 21 10.37 -12.54 0.06
CA ILE A 21 10.90 -13.84 -0.36
C ILE A 21 11.67 -13.72 -1.68
N ASP A 22 11.04 -13.11 -2.68
CA ASP A 22 11.63 -12.91 -4.01
C ASP A 22 12.87 -12.00 -3.98
N SER A 23 12.96 -11.12 -2.99
CA SER A 23 14.13 -10.25 -2.76
C SER A 23 15.21 -10.91 -1.89
N GLY A 24 15.05 -12.20 -1.55
CA GLY A 24 16.02 -12.97 -0.78
C GLY A 24 16.12 -12.60 0.70
N LYS A 25 15.15 -11.87 1.24
CA LYS A 25 15.13 -11.48 2.66
C LYS A 25 14.75 -12.69 3.53
N GLU A 26 15.39 -12.79 4.71
CA GLU A 26 15.02 -13.78 5.73
C GLU A 26 13.76 -13.33 6.46
N ILE A 27 12.68 -14.11 6.37
CA ILE A 27 11.41 -13.77 7.01
C ILE A 27 10.91 -14.86 7.93
N VAL A 28 10.23 -14.46 8.99
CA VAL A 28 9.44 -15.33 9.86
C VAL A 28 7.98 -14.89 9.78
N ILE A 29 7.09 -15.84 9.53
CA ILE A 29 5.68 -15.54 9.31
C ILE A 29 4.78 -16.25 10.32
N SER A 30 3.73 -15.57 10.74
CA SER A 30 2.68 -16.12 11.58
C SER A 30 1.29 -15.73 11.09
N ASN A 31 0.34 -16.65 11.25
CA ASN A 31 -1.06 -16.40 10.92
C ASN A 31 -1.97 -17.29 11.77
N ARG A 32 -3.15 -16.75 12.16
CA ARG A 32 -4.15 -17.50 12.91
C ARG A 32 -4.57 -18.78 12.19
N SER A 33 -4.84 -18.71 10.90
CA SER A 33 -5.18 -19.87 10.06
C SER A 33 -3.90 -20.50 9.51
N LYS A 34 -3.44 -21.58 10.10
CA LYS A 34 -2.17 -22.25 9.72
C LYS A 34 -2.18 -22.81 8.29
N GLY A 35 -3.34 -23.11 7.71
CA GLY A 35 -3.46 -23.64 6.35
C GLY A 35 -2.87 -22.72 5.28
N VAL A 36 -3.04 -21.41 5.41
CA VAL A 36 -2.49 -20.42 4.44
C VAL A 36 -0.97 -20.38 4.43
N LEU A 37 -0.31 -20.86 5.50
CA LEU A 37 1.14 -20.85 5.62
C LEU A 37 1.81 -22.03 4.90
N GLN A 38 1.07 -23.07 4.55
CA GLN A 38 1.65 -24.29 3.95
C GLN A 38 2.40 -24.02 2.64
N LYS A 39 1.88 -23.12 1.83
CA LYS A 39 2.51 -22.75 0.55
C LYS A 39 3.90 -22.12 0.71
N TYR A 40 4.23 -21.59 1.88
CA TYR A 40 5.51 -20.92 2.15
C TYR A 40 6.60 -21.90 2.64
N ARG A 41 6.28 -23.12 3.03
CA ARG A 41 7.25 -24.13 3.50
C ARG A 41 8.32 -24.51 2.46
N LYS A 42 8.04 -24.28 1.19
CA LYS A 42 8.97 -24.58 0.10
C LYS A 42 10.14 -23.58 -0.03
N TYR A 43 10.04 -22.43 0.62
CA TYR A 43 11.06 -21.38 0.54
C TYR A 43 12.06 -21.53 1.68
N LYS A 44 13.37 -21.52 1.36
CA LYS A 44 14.45 -21.71 2.35
C LYS A 44 14.64 -20.52 3.27
N ASN A 45 14.29 -19.32 2.80
CA ASN A 45 14.37 -18.05 3.52
C ASN A 45 13.10 -17.69 4.28
N VAL A 46 12.19 -18.67 4.49
CA VAL A 46 10.95 -18.48 5.23
C VAL A 46 10.87 -19.44 6.40
N GLU A 47 10.70 -18.90 7.58
CA GLU A 47 10.36 -19.64 8.79
C GLU A 47 8.88 -19.43 9.13
N ILE A 48 8.20 -20.50 9.54
CA ILE A 48 6.82 -20.45 10.02
C ILE A 48 6.83 -20.56 11.53
N ALA A 49 6.55 -19.44 12.20
CA ALA A 49 6.49 -19.40 13.65
C ALA A 49 5.27 -20.19 14.20
N GLU A 50 5.46 -20.85 15.31
CA GLU A 50 4.41 -21.57 16.02
C GLU A 50 3.34 -20.61 16.59
N SER A 51 3.76 -19.41 17.02
CA SER A 51 2.92 -18.36 17.59
C SER A 51 3.41 -16.97 17.20
N ASN A 52 2.58 -15.93 17.43
CA ASN A 52 2.99 -14.54 17.28
C ASN A 52 4.08 -14.15 18.30
N THR A 53 4.02 -14.72 19.52
CA THR A 53 5.01 -14.48 20.57
C THR A 53 6.39 -15.02 20.18
N LYS A 54 6.44 -16.20 19.56
CA LYS A 54 7.71 -16.76 19.06
C LYS A 54 8.28 -15.90 17.92
N LEU A 55 7.45 -15.45 16.99
CA LEU A 55 7.84 -14.52 15.95
C LEU A 55 8.42 -13.22 16.54
N ALA A 56 7.75 -12.65 17.55
CA ALA A 56 8.17 -11.40 18.20
C ALA A 56 9.54 -11.51 18.89
N GLN A 57 9.86 -12.68 19.44
CA GLN A 57 11.18 -12.94 20.04
C GLN A 57 12.31 -13.04 19.01
N GLU A 58 12.02 -13.41 17.77
CA GLU A 58 13.04 -13.70 16.76
C GLU A 58 13.25 -12.56 15.76
N ALA A 59 12.24 -11.69 15.59
CA ALA A 59 12.25 -10.66 14.56
C ALA A 59 12.71 -9.31 15.11
N LYS A 60 13.59 -8.64 14.38
CA LYS A 60 13.94 -7.24 14.59
C LYS A 60 12.83 -6.31 14.09
N TYR A 61 12.35 -6.53 12.89
CA TYR A 61 11.27 -5.76 12.28
C TYR A 61 9.98 -6.59 12.28
N VAL A 62 8.97 -6.16 13.03
CA VAL A 62 7.70 -6.88 13.17
C VAL A 62 6.59 -6.14 12.44
N ILE A 63 6.24 -6.62 11.25
CA ILE A 63 5.16 -6.04 10.44
C ILE A 63 3.82 -6.67 10.86
N VAL A 64 2.92 -5.84 11.37
CA VAL A 64 1.59 -6.29 11.83
C VAL A 64 0.56 -6.05 10.74
N CYS A 65 0.15 -7.13 10.06
CA CYS A 65 -0.73 -7.13 8.88
C CYS A 65 -2.13 -7.65 9.20
N VAL A 66 -2.68 -7.34 10.37
CA VAL A 66 -4.02 -7.77 10.77
C VAL A 66 -5.05 -6.65 10.56
N LYS A 67 -6.34 -7.00 10.60
CA LYS A 67 -7.40 -5.98 10.57
C LYS A 67 -7.31 -5.07 11.80
N PRO A 68 -7.64 -3.75 11.68
CA PRO A 68 -7.51 -2.79 12.76
C PRO A 68 -8.15 -3.25 14.08
N ILE A 69 -9.33 -3.87 14.03
CA ILE A 69 -10.04 -4.36 15.22
C ILE A 69 -9.24 -5.42 16.03
N ASN A 70 -8.30 -6.10 15.41
CA ASN A 70 -7.47 -7.12 16.08
C ASN A 70 -6.14 -6.56 16.61
N TYR A 71 -5.84 -5.29 16.35
CA TYR A 71 -4.55 -4.69 16.71
C TYR A 71 -4.27 -4.71 18.22
N PRO A 72 -5.23 -4.28 19.10
CA PRO A 72 -4.98 -4.31 20.54
C PRO A 72 -4.72 -5.73 21.07
N LEU A 73 -5.42 -6.73 20.53
CA LEU A 73 -5.21 -8.12 20.91
C LEU A 73 -3.81 -8.61 20.53
N ILE A 74 -3.36 -8.34 19.31
CA ILE A 74 -2.03 -8.73 18.85
C ILE A 74 -0.95 -7.98 19.64
N ALA A 75 -1.15 -6.68 19.89
CA ALA A 75 -0.21 -5.89 20.68
C ALA A 75 -0.03 -6.46 22.09
N SER A 76 -1.13 -6.74 22.79
CA SER A 76 -1.10 -7.38 24.12
C SER A 76 -0.44 -8.76 24.10
N GLU A 77 -0.67 -9.56 23.04
CA GLU A 77 -0.07 -10.88 22.89
C GLU A 77 1.44 -10.85 22.76
N ILE A 78 2.00 -9.88 22.00
CA ILE A 78 3.42 -9.87 21.65
C ILE A 78 4.27 -8.92 22.49
N TYR A 79 3.70 -7.97 23.21
CA TYR A 79 4.40 -6.84 23.85
C TYR A 79 5.56 -7.28 24.75
N ASP A 80 5.34 -8.26 25.63
CA ASP A 80 6.35 -8.76 26.58
C ASP A 80 7.40 -9.69 25.93
N TYR A 81 7.17 -10.08 24.69
CA TYR A 81 8.06 -10.95 23.92
C TYR A 81 8.91 -10.22 22.89
N LEU A 82 8.65 -8.93 22.66
CA LEU A 82 9.47 -8.09 21.79
C LEU A 82 10.83 -7.81 22.42
N ASN A 83 11.89 -7.97 21.63
CA ASN A 83 13.24 -7.54 22.06
C ASN A 83 13.28 -6.02 22.26
N GLU A 84 14.23 -5.51 23.05
CA GLU A 84 14.35 -4.08 23.33
C GLU A 84 14.60 -3.26 22.05
N ASP A 85 15.29 -3.83 21.08
CA ASP A 85 15.63 -3.21 19.80
C ASP A 85 14.61 -3.51 18.69
N SER A 86 13.56 -4.31 18.95
CA SER A 86 12.52 -4.60 17.95
C SER A 86 11.79 -3.34 17.54
N VAL A 87 11.50 -3.24 16.24
CA VAL A 87 10.70 -2.16 15.63
C VAL A 87 9.38 -2.72 15.12
N ILE A 88 8.27 -2.23 15.67
CA ILE A 88 6.93 -2.61 15.25
C ILE A 88 6.51 -1.74 14.06
N ILE A 89 6.08 -2.37 12.97
CA ILE A 89 5.61 -1.68 11.77
C ILE A 89 4.10 -1.93 11.61
N SER A 90 3.31 -0.89 11.84
CA SER A 90 1.86 -0.93 11.71
C SER A 90 1.44 -0.59 10.28
N ILE A 91 0.68 -1.46 9.61
CA ILE A 91 0.04 -1.16 8.33
C ILE A 91 -1.47 -0.93 8.46
N ALA A 92 -1.99 -0.79 9.68
CA ALA A 92 -3.41 -0.60 9.93
C ALA A 92 -3.85 0.84 9.66
N ALA A 93 -4.82 1.02 8.78
CA ALA A 93 -5.47 2.31 8.59
C ALA A 93 -6.16 2.77 9.90
N GLY A 94 -6.08 4.07 10.19
CA GLY A 94 -6.70 4.67 11.37
C GLY A 94 -5.92 4.51 12.69
N TYR A 95 -4.72 3.90 12.65
CA TYR A 95 -3.80 3.88 13.79
C TYR A 95 -2.84 5.06 13.70
N THR A 96 -3.15 6.10 14.46
CA THR A 96 -2.30 7.30 14.64
C THR A 96 -1.08 6.99 15.49
N MET A 97 -0.09 7.89 15.49
CA MET A 97 1.09 7.79 16.35
C MET A 97 0.69 7.71 17.83
N ASN A 98 -0.33 8.48 18.25
CA ASN A 98 -0.83 8.43 19.62
C ASN A 98 -1.44 7.06 19.97
N LYS A 99 -2.29 6.51 19.10
CA LYS A 99 -2.84 5.16 19.30
C LYS A 99 -1.77 4.08 19.33
N LEU A 100 -0.71 4.23 18.54
CA LEU A 100 0.42 3.30 18.56
C LEU A 100 1.24 3.43 19.86
N GLU A 101 1.43 4.65 20.39
CA GLU A 101 2.08 4.84 21.70
C GLU A 101 1.25 4.25 22.85
N GLU A 102 -0.08 4.32 22.79
CA GLU A 102 -0.97 3.72 23.79
C GLU A 102 -0.85 2.19 23.85
N ILE A 103 -0.72 1.52 22.69
CA ILE A 103 -0.66 0.04 22.60
C ILE A 103 0.78 -0.50 22.64
N TYR A 104 1.78 0.32 22.32
CA TYR A 104 3.21 -0.03 22.40
C TYR A 104 3.99 1.03 23.18
N PRO A 105 3.63 1.29 24.45
CA PRO A 105 4.27 2.33 25.26
C PRO A 105 5.78 2.05 25.35
N ASN A 106 6.58 3.10 25.20
CA ASN A 106 8.03 3.03 25.28
C ASN A 106 8.74 2.14 24.22
N ARG A 107 8.06 1.63 23.20
CA ARG A 107 8.65 0.83 22.13
C ARG A 107 8.99 1.69 20.89
N LYS A 108 9.81 1.12 20.01
CA LYS A 108 10.03 1.63 18.65
C LYS A 108 8.89 1.18 17.77
N TYR A 109 8.21 2.10 17.11
CA TYR A 109 7.15 1.77 16.17
C TYR A 109 7.12 2.72 14.98
N VAL A 110 6.57 2.23 13.89
CA VAL A 110 6.41 2.96 12.63
C VAL A 110 4.95 2.84 12.19
N MET A 111 4.30 3.97 12.05
CA MET A 111 3.03 4.04 11.35
C MET A 111 3.30 3.95 9.85
N SER A 112 2.62 3.06 9.16
CA SER A 112 2.79 2.93 7.71
C SER A 112 1.47 2.72 6.99
N MET A 113 1.46 3.01 5.70
CA MET A 113 0.36 2.78 4.79
C MET A 113 0.91 2.27 3.48
N SER A 114 0.25 1.27 2.91
CA SER A 114 0.56 0.74 1.58
C SER A 114 -0.76 0.45 0.82
N ASN A 115 -0.67 0.09 -0.44
CA ASN A 115 -1.84 -0.18 -1.27
C ASN A 115 -1.77 -1.54 -1.97
N THR A 116 -2.89 -1.97 -2.54
CA THR A 116 -3.06 -3.28 -3.17
C THR A 116 -2.10 -3.58 -4.34
N PRO A 117 -1.59 -2.61 -5.12
CA PRO A 117 -0.54 -2.86 -6.11
C PRO A 117 0.75 -3.48 -5.56
N ALA A 118 0.93 -3.59 -4.24
CA ALA A 118 1.97 -4.40 -3.62
C ALA A 118 2.00 -5.85 -4.14
N LEU A 119 0.83 -6.40 -4.52
CA LEU A 119 0.69 -7.74 -5.13
C LEU A 119 1.49 -7.92 -6.43
N VAL A 120 1.82 -6.83 -7.09
CA VAL A 120 2.60 -6.81 -8.35
C VAL A 120 3.87 -5.97 -8.21
N LYS A 121 4.32 -5.71 -6.97
CA LYS A 121 5.50 -4.92 -6.61
C LYS A 121 5.48 -3.47 -7.11
N GLU A 122 4.29 -2.92 -7.27
CA GLU A 122 4.05 -1.54 -7.72
C GLU A 122 3.26 -0.73 -6.66
N ALA A 123 3.50 -1.03 -5.40
CA ALA A 123 2.90 -0.25 -4.32
C ALA A 123 3.43 1.19 -4.30
N MET A 124 2.61 2.08 -3.78
CA MET A 124 3.09 3.33 -3.20
C MET A 124 2.83 3.29 -1.70
N SER A 125 3.90 3.37 -0.91
CA SER A 125 3.85 3.24 0.54
C SER A 125 4.35 4.52 1.22
N ALA A 126 3.88 4.76 2.44
CA ALA A 126 4.42 5.78 3.32
C ALA A 126 4.77 5.20 4.69
N ILE A 127 5.80 5.76 5.31
CA ILE A 127 6.20 5.43 6.68
C ILE A 127 6.34 6.71 7.52
N CYS A 128 5.96 6.60 8.79
CA CYS A 128 6.20 7.62 9.81
C CYS A 128 6.77 6.95 11.06
N PRO A 129 8.09 6.93 11.25
CA PRO A 129 8.73 6.37 12.43
C PRO A 129 8.56 7.28 13.65
N ASN A 130 8.40 6.70 14.84
CA ASN A 130 8.45 7.47 16.08
C ASN A 130 9.89 7.92 16.39
N LYS A 131 10.04 8.80 17.38
CA LYS A 131 11.33 9.41 17.74
C LYS A 131 12.38 8.42 18.26
N LYS A 132 11.99 7.20 18.63
CA LYS A 132 12.89 6.15 19.13
C LYS A 132 13.52 5.32 18.02
N VAL A 133 12.92 5.31 16.83
CA VAL A 133 13.46 4.63 15.66
C VAL A 133 14.64 5.42 15.13
N SER A 134 15.82 4.79 15.04
CA SER A 134 17.04 5.41 14.54
C SER A 134 16.96 5.72 13.04
N LYS A 135 17.93 6.48 12.54
CA LYS A 135 18.07 6.73 11.12
C LYS A 135 18.36 5.43 10.35
N GLU A 136 19.27 4.59 10.88
CA GLU A 136 19.63 3.31 10.28
C GLU A 136 18.42 2.37 10.20
N GLU A 137 17.66 2.23 11.28
CA GLU A 137 16.43 1.46 11.29
C GLU A 137 15.37 2.01 10.30
N THR A 138 15.31 3.34 10.16
CA THR A 138 14.45 3.97 9.15
C THR A 138 14.89 3.61 7.74
N ASP A 139 16.18 3.61 7.46
CA ASP A 139 16.75 3.28 6.15
C ASP A 139 16.51 1.79 5.83
N ASP A 140 16.67 0.89 6.81
CA ASP A 140 16.32 -0.54 6.68
C ASP A 140 14.82 -0.72 6.34
N ILE A 141 13.94 0.01 7.02
CA ILE A 141 12.50 -0.08 6.76
C ILE A 141 12.16 0.45 5.36
N LEU A 142 12.79 1.51 4.91
CA LEU A 142 12.66 1.99 3.53
C LEU A 142 13.10 0.91 2.53
N GLU A 143 14.20 0.19 2.80
CA GLU A 143 14.65 -0.94 1.97
C GLU A 143 13.63 -2.09 1.98
N ILE A 144 13.09 -2.46 3.14
CA ILE A 144 12.04 -3.49 3.27
C ILE A 144 10.83 -3.13 2.40
N PHE A 145 10.35 -1.88 2.49
CA PHE A 145 9.19 -1.44 1.72
C PHE A 145 9.48 -1.31 0.22
N SER A 146 10.73 -1.03 -0.15
CA SER A 146 11.14 -0.95 -1.56
C SER A 146 11.06 -2.29 -2.29
N CYS A 147 11.05 -3.41 -1.57
CA CYS A 147 10.87 -4.75 -2.16
C CYS A 147 9.50 -4.94 -2.84
N PHE A 148 8.50 -4.16 -2.46
CA PHE A 148 7.14 -4.30 -3.02
C PHE A 148 6.59 -3.01 -3.64
N GLY A 149 7.45 -2.02 -3.92
CA GLY A 149 7.08 -0.79 -4.63
C GLY A 149 7.93 0.40 -4.22
N LYS A 150 7.39 1.60 -4.36
CA LYS A 150 8.01 2.84 -3.90
C LYS A 150 7.56 3.18 -2.49
N VAL A 151 8.43 3.83 -1.73
CA VAL A 151 8.14 4.24 -0.36
C VAL A 151 8.64 5.66 -0.10
N ALA A 152 7.87 6.43 0.69
CA ALA A 152 8.23 7.76 1.14
C ALA A 152 8.14 7.85 2.67
N LYS A 153 9.05 8.59 3.30
CA LYS A 153 8.92 9.01 4.69
C LYS A 153 8.09 10.29 4.72
N LEU A 154 6.98 10.27 5.44
CA LEU A 154 6.05 11.38 5.57
C LEU A 154 5.78 11.72 7.03
N PRO A 155 5.49 12.99 7.36
CA PRO A 155 4.94 13.34 8.66
C PRO A 155 3.50 12.79 8.80
N GLU A 156 3.07 12.53 10.03
CA GLU A 156 1.74 11.98 10.33
C GLU A 156 0.60 12.80 9.71
N ASP A 157 0.70 14.12 9.74
CA ASP A 157 -0.33 15.03 9.22
C ASP A 157 -0.67 14.78 7.73
N ASN A 158 0.27 14.20 6.98
CA ASN A 158 0.07 13.90 5.57
C ASN A 158 -0.63 12.55 5.32
N PHE A 159 -0.82 11.71 6.35
CA PHE A 159 -1.35 10.36 6.13
C PHE A 159 -2.82 10.34 5.72
N ALA A 160 -3.64 11.32 6.13
CA ALA A 160 -5.02 11.43 5.66
C ALA A 160 -5.06 11.62 4.13
N ALA A 161 -4.31 12.60 3.62
CA ALA A 161 -4.21 12.85 2.18
C ALA A 161 -3.53 11.68 1.45
N PHE A 162 -2.45 11.13 2.01
CA PHE A 162 -1.76 9.98 1.42
C PHE A 162 -2.69 8.77 1.30
N THR A 163 -3.49 8.47 2.33
CA THR A 163 -4.46 7.36 2.29
C THR A 163 -5.50 7.58 1.21
N ALA A 164 -5.96 8.81 1.03
CA ALA A 164 -6.92 9.12 -0.02
C ALA A 164 -6.34 8.94 -1.43
N ILE A 165 -5.12 9.45 -1.69
CA ILE A 165 -4.51 9.40 -3.03
C ILE A 165 -3.76 8.09 -3.33
N CYS A 166 -3.35 7.31 -2.34
CA CYS A 166 -2.62 6.06 -2.57
C CYS A 166 -3.41 4.83 -2.12
N GLY A 167 -4.07 4.89 -0.96
CA GLY A 167 -4.85 3.77 -0.44
C GLY A 167 -6.15 3.54 -1.21
N SER A 168 -6.89 4.61 -1.51
CA SER A 168 -8.23 4.52 -2.12
C SER A 168 -8.24 4.68 -3.64
N LEU A 169 -7.30 5.41 -4.22
CA LEU A 169 -7.25 5.69 -5.66
C LEU A 169 -7.28 4.44 -6.54
N PRO A 170 -6.68 3.28 -6.19
CA PRO A 170 -6.83 2.06 -6.98
C PRO A 170 -8.28 1.70 -7.28
N THR A 171 -9.21 1.92 -6.33
CA THR A 171 -10.64 1.70 -6.54
C THR A 171 -11.22 2.60 -7.65
N TYR A 172 -10.81 3.86 -7.70
CA TYR A 172 -11.28 4.81 -8.70
C TYR A 172 -10.71 4.51 -10.09
N ILE A 173 -9.46 4.03 -10.14
CA ILE A 173 -8.84 3.57 -11.39
C ILE A 173 -9.57 2.32 -11.92
N TYR A 174 -9.94 1.37 -11.07
CA TYR A 174 -10.74 0.21 -11.51
C TYR A 174 -12.13 0.61 -12.01
N MET A 175 -12.80 1.55 -11.33
CA MET A 175 -14.06 2.11 -11.77
C MET A 175 -13.94 2.83 -13.14
N PHE A 176 -12.87 3.60 -13.34
CA PHE A 176 -12.56 4.22 -14.63
C PHE A 176 -12.35 3.17 -15.73
N ILE A 177 -11.55 2.13 -15.47
CA ILE A 177 -11.30 1.05 -16.44
C ILE A 177 -12.60 0.34 -16.80
N GLU A 178 -13.46 0.07 -15.84
CA GLU A 178 -14.77 -0.57 -16.04
C GLU A 178 -15.67 0.30 -16.92
N ALA A 179 -15.85 1.57 -16.56
CA ALA A 179 -16.69 2.50 -17.34
C ALA A 179 -16.18 2.71 -18.76
N ALA A 180 -14.86 2.86 -18.94
CA ALA A 180 -14.25 2.96 -20.27
C ALA A 180 -14.45 1.68 -21.09
N SER A 181 -14.40 0.50 -20.45
CA SER A 181 -14.68 -0.78 -21.09
C SER A 181 -16.16 -0.91 -21.50
N ASP A 182 -17.09 -0.41 -20.70
CA ASP A 182 -18.53 -0.37 -21.07
C ASP A 182 -18.75 0.47 -22.33
N ALA A 183 -18.11 1.64 -22.39
CA ALA A 183 -18.15 2.49 -23.58
C ALA A 183 -17.52 1.80 -24.81
N ALA A 184 -16.39 1.12 -24.63
CA ALA A 184 -15.73 0.37 -25.71
C ALA A 184 -16.63 -0.76 -26.26
N VAL A 185 -17.33 -1.49 -25.37
CA VAL A 185 -18.28 -2.55 -25.77
C VAL A 185 -19.47 -1.96 -26.52
N LYS A 186 -20.02 -0.83 -26.07
CA LYS A 186 -21.07 -0.09 -26.78
C LYS A 186 -20.64 0.27 -28.20
N ASN A 187 -19.33 0.50 -28.42
CA ASN A 187 -18.76 0.83 -29.72
C ASN A 187 -18.23 -0.42 -30.47
N GLY A 188 -18.61 -1.64 -30.08
CA GLY A 188 -18.34 -2.87 -30.82
C GLY A 188 -17.08 -3.64 -30.42
N MET A 189 -16.35 -3.19 -29.40
CA MET A 189 -15.13 -3.89 -28.93
C MET A 189 -15.49 -5.08 -28.01
N LYS A 190 -14.71 -6.16 -28.08
CA LYS A 190 -14.87 -7.28 -27.16
C LYS A 190 -14.44 -6.89 -25.74
N ARG A 191 -15.24 -7.20 -24.74
CA ARG A 191 -15.02 -6.88 -23.30
C ARG A 191 -13.61 -7.23 -22.82
N LYS A 192 -13.20 -8.49 -23.02
CA LYS A 192 -11.89 -8.97 -22.54
C LYS A 192 -10.73 -8.16 -23.11
N ALA A 193 -10.77 -7.84 -24.39
CA ALA A 193 -9.74 -7.05 -25.05
C ALA A 193 -9.73 -5.60 -24.55
N SER A 194 -10.92 -5.01 -24.33
CA SER A 194 -11.02 -3.62 -23.85
C SER A 194 -10.39 -3.43 -22.47
N TYR A 195 -10.57 -4.37 -21.54
CA TYR A 195 -9.91 -4.30 -20.23
C TYR A 195 -8.37 -4.26 -20.34
N GLU A 196 -7.81 -5.14 -21.19
CA GLU A 196 -6.37 -5.20 -21.39
C GLU A 196 -5.82 -3.90 -22.00
N TYR A 197 -6.48 -3.39 -23.05
CA TYR A 197 -6.04 -2.16 -23.74
C TYR A 197 -6.13 -0.93 -22.84
N ILE A 198 -7.22 -0.78 -22.09
CA ILE A 198 -7.41 0.35 -21.18
C ILE A 198 -6.43 0.29 -20.01
N ALA A 199 -6.25 -0.88 -19.40
CA ALA A 199 -5.29 -1.06 -18.31
C ALA A 199 -3.85 -0.74 -18.76
N GLN A 200 -3.45 -1.20 -19.97
CA GLN A 200 -2.13 -0.87 -20.54
C GLN A 200 -2.00 0.64 -20.83
N THR A 201 -3.06 1.28 -21.31
CA THR A 201 -3.06 2.74 -21.55
C THR A 201 -2.90 3.53 -20.26
N VAL A 202 -3.64 3.17 -19.20
CA VAL A 202 -3.52 3.80 -17.88
C VAL A 202 -2.10 3.62 -17.33
N LYS A 203 -1.55 2.41 -17.40
CA LYS A 203 -0.17 2.13 -16.97
C LYS A 203 0.84 2.97 -17.75
N GLY A 204 0.73 3.01 -19.07
CA GLY A 204 1.64 3.78 -19.93
C GLY A 204 1.59 5.27 -19.67
N SER A 205 0.41 5.83 -19.46
CA SER A 205 0.22 7.26 -19.15
C SER A 205 0.85 7.63 -17.79
N ALA A 206 0.65 6.79 -16.76
CA ALA A 206 1.27 6.98 -15.46
C ALA A 206 2.80 6.88 -15.54
N GLU A 207 3.32 5.89 -16.24
CA GLU A 207 4.76 5.68 -16.42
C GLU A 207 5.40 6.84 -17.18
N LEU A 208 4.74 7.38 -18.22
CA LEU A 208 5.21 8.54 -18.96
C LEU A 208 5.37 9.75 -18.03
N LEU A 209 4.35 10.04 -17.22
CA LEU A 209 4.39 11.13 -16.24
C LEU A 209 5.55 10.96 -15.23
N LEU A 210 5.73 9.74 -14.71
CA LEU A 210 6.80 9.43 -13.74
C LEU A 210 8.20 9.59 -14.33
N LYS A 211 8.39 9.28 -15.64
CA LYS A 211 9.67 9.39 -16.33
C LYS A 211 9.99 10.80 -16.76
N THR A 212 9.05 11.49 -17.39
CA THR A 212 9.27 12.83 -17.91
C THR A 212 9.28 13.90 -16.81
N LYS A 213 8.49 13.69 -15.77
CA LYS A 213 8.18 14.68 -14.72
C LYS A 213 7.55 15.97 -15.28
N ASP A 214 7.00 15.89 -16.47
CA ASP A 214 6.26 16.99 -17.08
C ASP A 214 4.98 17.28 -16.28
N HIS A 215 4.49 18.50 -16.37
CA HIS A 215 3.21 18.85 -15.76
C HIS A 215 2.06 18.06 -16.43
N PRO A 216 1.12 17.46 -15.68
CA PRO A 216 0.04 16.66 -16.25
C PRO A 216 -0.78 17.38 -17.33
N ALA A 217 -0.98 18.70 -17.20
CA ALA A 217 -1.68 19.49 -18.21
C ALA A 217 -0.93 19.52 -19.54
N LYS A 218 0.43 19.62 -19.51
CA LYS A 218 1.23 19.56 -20.73
C LYS A 218 1.05 18.22 -21.45
N LEU A 219 1.16 17.09 -20.73
CA LEU A 219 0.97 15.78 -21.31
C LEU A 219 -0.45 15.58 -21.87
N LYS A 220 -1.46 16.16 -21.22
CA LYS A 220 -2.83 16.20 -21.73
C LYS A 220 -2.90 16.99 -23.05
N ASP A 221 -2.28 18.15 -23.10
CA ASP A 221 -2.29 19.01 -24.29
C ASP A 221 -1.55 18.34 -25.46
N ASP A 222 -0.42 17.66 -25.21
CA ASP A 222 0.35 16.94 -26.23
C ASP A 222 -0.49 15.83 -26.93
N VAL A 223 -1.51 15.27 -26.26
CA VAL A 223 -2.43 14.28 -26.84
C VAL A 223 -3.67 14.94 -27.49
N THR A 224 -3.85 16.25 -27.31
CA THR A 224 -5.07 16.96 -27.70
C THR A 224 -4.79 17.84 -28.92
N SER A 225 -4.90 17.26 -30.12
CA SER A 225 -4.70 18.00 -31.36
C SER A 225 -5.90 18.94 -31.69
N PRO A 226 -5.66 20.06 -32.39
CA PRO A 226 -6.73 20.94 -32.86
C PRO A 226 -7.79 20.19 -33.69
N ALA A 227 -9.06 20.35 -33.36
CA ALA A 227 -10.20 19.65 -33.98
C ALA A 227 -10.13 18.13 -33.95
N GLY A 228 -9.26 17.53 -33.10
CA GLY A 228 -9.12 16.09 -32.95
C GLY A 228 -10.21 15.44 -32.10
N THR A 229 -10.25 14.12 -32.07
CA THR A 229 -11.24 13.37 -31.28
C THR A 229 -11.01 13.51 -29.78
N SER A 230 -9.77 13.66 -29.34
CA SER A 230 -9.42 13.78 -27.91
C SER A 230 -10.01 15.02 -27.25
N ILE A 231 -10.07 16.17 -27.97
CA ILE A 231 -10.64 17.42 -27.42
C ILE A 231 -12.16 17.29 -27.20
N GLU A 232 -12.88 16.56 -28.05
CA GLU A 232 -14.32 16.33 -27.87
C GLU A 232 -14.58 15.43 -26.63
N GLY A 233 -13.79 14.40 -26.43
CA GLY A 233 -13.85 13.57 -25.23
C GLY A 233 -13.55 14.37 -23.96
N LEU A 234 -12.49 15.20 -24.00
CA LEU A 234 -12.11 16.08 -22.88
C LEU A 234 -13.24 17.04 -22.52
N LYS A 235 -13.85 17.73 -23.53
CA LYS A 235 -14.99 18.62 -23.35
C LYS A 235 -16.17 17.92 -22.67
N SER A 236 -16.46 16.68 -23.08
CA SER A 236 -17.51 15.87 -22.45
C SER A 236 -17.23 15.62 -20.96
N LEU A 237 -16.00 15.24 -20.59
CA LEU A 237 -15.62 15.01 -19.20
C LEU A 237 -15.70 16.31 -18.36
N GLU A 238 -15.25 17.45 -18.90
CA GLU A 238 -15.38 18.73 -18.22
C GLU A 238 -16.86 19.13 -17.99
N ASN A 239 -17.72 18.94 -18.98
CA ASN A 239 -19.15 19.23 -18.87
C ASN A 239 -19.87 18.35 -17.81
N HIS A 240 -19.33 17.16 -17.52
CA HIS A 240 -19.87 16.25 -16.50
C HIS A 240 -19.16 16.39 -15.14
N GLY A 241 -18.32 17.40 -14.96
CA GLY A 241 -17.72 17.71 -13.66
C GLY A 241 -16.68 16.68 -13.21
N PHE A 242 -15.96 16.03 -14.14
CA PHE A 242 -14.99 14.97 -13.81
C PHE A 242 -13.96 15.40 -12.75
N ARG A 243 -13.44 16.64 -12.85
CA ARG A 243 -12.46 17.15 -11.89
C ARG A 243 -13.06 17.29 -10.49
N ALA A 244 -14.24 17.88 -10.38
CA ALA A 244 -14.96 18.04 -9.12
C ALA A 244 -15.23 16.67 -8.47
N ALA A 245 -15.71 15.69 -9.23
CA ALA A 245 -15.99 14.36 -8.73
C ALA A 245 -14.73 13.67 -8.13
N ILE A 246 -13.56 13.83 -8.77
CA ILE A 246 -12.30 13.28 -8.24
C ILE A 246 -11.88 14.01 -6.97
N MET A 247 -11.97 15.34 -6.93
CA MET A 247 -11.61 16.12 -5.73
C MET A 247 -12.53 15.76 -4.55
N ASP A 248 -13.83 15.72 -4.76
CA ASP A 248 -14.81 15.36 -3.73
C ASP A 248 -14.59 13.94 -3.19
N ALA A 249 -14.23 12.99 -4.05
CA ALA A 249 -13.92 11.63 -3.64
C ALA A 249 -12.66 11.56 -2.75
N ILE A 250 -11.62 12.32 -3.07
CA ILE A 250 -10.39 12.41 -2.26
C ILE A 250 -10.68 13.07 -0.91
N ASP A 251 -11.44 14.17 -0.90
CA ASP A 251 -11.80 14.89 0.32
C ASP A 251 -12.66 14.01 1.25
N ALA A 252 -13.63 13.30 0.72
CA ALA A 252 -14.48 12.39 1.49
C ALA A 252 -13.67 11.29 2.22
N VAL A 253 -12.63 10.74 1.58
CA VAL A 253 -11.75 9.76 2.21
C VAL A 253 -10.86 10.41 3.27
N SER A 254 -10.27 11.57 2.97
CA SER A 254 -9.42 12.30 3.92
C SER A 254 -10.19 12.68 5.18
N ASP A 255 -11.42 13.14 5.04
CA ASP A 255 -12.30 13.50 6.16
C ASP A 255 -12.73 12.27 6.96
N LYS A 256 -13.01 11.16 6.31
CA LYS A 256 -13.31 9.90 6.99
C LYS A 256 -12.11 9.41 7.79
N TYR A 257 -10.90 9.48 7.21
CA TYR A 257 -9.66 9.08 7.87
C TYR A 257 -9.41 9.89 9.15
N ARG A 258 -9.58 11.22 9.10
CA ARG A 258 -9.41 12.11 10.27
C ARG A 258 -10.37 11.83 11.41
N LYS A 259 -11.51 11.18 11.12
CA LYS A 259 -12.55 10.81 12.11
C LYS A 259 -12.39 9.38 12.65
N MET A 260 -11.38 8.61 12.20
CA MET A 260 -11.08 7.26 12.68
C MET A 260 -10.22 7.28 13.93
#